data_4053bd04ad78f1cdc760f07608b19ea3
#
_entry.id   4053bd04ad78f1cdc760f07608b19ea3
#
_cell.length_a   1.000
_cell.length_b   1.000
_cell.length_c   1.000
_cell.angle_alpha   90.00
_cell.angle_beta   90.00
_cell.angle_gamma   90.00
#
_symmetry.space_group_name_H-M   'P 1'
#
loop_
_entity.id
_entity.type
_entity.pdbx_description
1 polymer ?
#
loop_
_entity_poly.entity_id
_entity_poly.type
_entity_poly.pdbx_seq_one_letter_code
_entity_poly.pdbx_strand_id
1 'polypeptide(L)'
;VTETWRLGIDLGGTKIEAAVLDAEGRFIDRRRTATPPDYGRTLAAIAGLVDACESAVGRGFQRLGVGVPGSPSPRDGQIRNANSTWLNSRPLEQDLQERLGRRVRLANDANCMTLSEARDGAGAGAGSVFGVILGTGCGGGLVIRDQLIGGATGIAGEWGHVPLPAARPDEATRCWCGRRNCLETWLSGPGMARDHASTSGQDLSAHQIVDLARRGDIPARATLARHQDRLARGLGLVVNLLDPEVIVLAGGLSNAPEIRDGLAEAIRPHVFSDVFDTPIRPAAHGDSSGVRGAAWLWPF
;
A
#
# COMPACT_ATOMS: atom_id res chain seq x y z
N VAL A 1 -15.92 29.80 0.08
CA VAL A 1 -16.28 28.69 -0.80
C VAL A 1 -15.46 27.49 -0.33
N THR A 2 -16.11 26.55 0.32
CA THR A 2 -15.47 25.29 0.72
C THR A 2 -14.96 24.58 -0.51
N GLU A 3 -13.67 24.26 -0.57
CA GLU A 3 -13.11 23.47 -1.66
C GLU A 3 -13.74 22.06 -1.60
N THR A 4 -14.73 21.84 -2.44
CA THR A 4 -15.43 20.55 -2.52
C THR A 4 -14.67 19.52 -3.35
N TRP A 5 -13.69 19.97 -4.18
CA TRP A 5 -12.88 19.12 -5.03
C TRP A 5 -11.44 19.00 -4.49
N ARG A 6 -10.81 17.88 -4.77
CA ARG A 6 -9.46 17.53 -4.30
C ARG A 6 -8.61 17.04 -5.44
N LEU A 7 -7.33 17.42 -5.45
CA LEU A 7 -6.34 16.92 -6.39
C LEU A 7 -5.36 16.00 -5.65
N GLY A 8 -5.22 14.78 -6.14
CA GLY A 8 -4.26 13.80 -5.68
C GLY A 8 -3.31 13.36 -6.79
N ILE A 9 -2.09 13.01 -6.39
CA ILE A 9 -1.08 12.43 -7.27
C ILE A 9 -0.66 11.08 -6.66
N ASP A 10 -0.53 10.06 -7.48
CA ASP A 10 0.13 8.80 -7.14
C ASP A 10 1.43 8.70 -7.94
N LEU A 11 2.56 8.81 -7.26
CA LEU A 11 3.89 8.68 -7.85
C LEU A 11 4.37 7.23 -7.75
N GLY A 12 4.01 6.43 -8.72
CA GLY A 12 4.51 5.06 -8.84
C GLY A 12 5.87 4.97 -9.54
N GLY A 13 6.52 3.82 -9.44
CA GLY A 13 7.83 3.57 -10.07
C GLY A 13 7.81 3.58 -11.60
N THR A 14 6.68 3.29 -12.24
CA THR A 14 6.53 3.20 -13.70
C THR A 14 5.56 4.21 -14.29
N LYS A 15 4.59 4.65 -13.51
CA LYS A 15 3.57 5.62 -13.90
C LYS A 15 3.34 6.64 -12.79
N ILE A 16 3.03 7.87 -13.18
CA ILE A 16 2.49 8.92 -12.32
C ILE A 16 1.03 9.11 -12.70
N GLU A 17 0.15 9.14 -11.74
CA GLU A 17 -1.27 9.37 -11.94
C GLU A 17 -1.72 10.61 -11.16
N ALA A 18 -2.52 11.45 -11.78
CA ALA A 18 -3.20 12.59 -11.18
C ALA A 18 -4.71 12.39 -11.28
N ALA A 19 -5.42 12.77 -10.23
CA ALA A 19 -6.89 12.74 -10.28
C ALA A 19 -7.51 13.87 -9.47
N VAL A 20 -8.58 14.42 -10.03
CA VAL A 20 -9.48 15.35 -9.36
C VAL A 20 -10.70 14.57 -8.89
N LEU A 21 -10.99 14.63 -7.60
CA LEU A 21 -12.18 14.03 -6.98
C LEU A 21 -13.14 15.12 -6.51
N ASP A 22 -14.46 14.83 -6.60
CA ASP A 22 -15.49 15.62 -5.93
C ASP A 22 -15.60 15.27 -4.42
N ALA A 23 -16.56 15.86 -3.74
CA ALA A 23 -16.82 15.63 -2.32
C ALA A 23 -17.23 14.18 -1.99
N GLU A 24 -17.86 13.50 -2.94
CA GLU A 24 -18.32 12.12 -2.87
C GLU A 24 -17.26 11.11 -3.33
N GLY A 25 -16.06 11.59 -3.70
CA GLY A 25 -14.96 10.75 -4.17
C GLY A 25 -15.07 10.30 -5.63
N ARG A 26 -15.99 10.86 -6.44
CA ARG A 26 -16.08 10.52 -7.87
C ARG A 26 -15.00 11.24 -8.66
N PHE A 27 -14.44 10.56 -9.67
CA PHE A 27 -13.47 11.17 -10.57
C PHE A 27 -14.12 12.24 -11.45
N ILE A 28 -13.61 13.46 -11.38
CA ILE A 28 -13.94 14.58 -12.28
C ILE A 28 -12.95 14.61 -13.45
N ASP A 29 -11.66 14.44 -13.18
CA ASP A 29 -10.60 14.26 -14.18
C ASP A 29 -9.58 13.24 -13.70
N ARG A 30 -8.92 12.57 -14.64
CA ARG A 30 -7.91 11.57 -14.35
C ARG A 30 -6.90 11.46 -15.47
N ARG A 31 -5.62 11.59 -15.15
CA ARG A 31 -4.54 11.63 -16.12
C ARG A 31 -3.37 10.77 -15.66
N ARG A 32 -2.63 10.25 -16.63
CA ARG A 32 -1.46 9.39 -16.38
C ARG A 32 -0.33 9.76 -17.33
N THR A 33 0.89 9.61 -16.84
CA THR A 33 2.12 9.65 -17.64
C THR A 33 3.11 8.61 -17.15
N ALA A 34 4.11 8.26 -17.96
CA ALA A 34 5.21 7.41 -17.51
C ALA A 34 6.06 8.16 -16.46
N THR A 35 6.57 7.43 -15.46
CA THR A 35 7.50 7.99 -14.48
C THR A 35 8.89 8.11 -15.10
N PRO A 36 9.46 9.32 -15.23
CA PRO A 36 10.83 9.46 -15.66
C PRO A 36 11.81 8.94 -14.58
N PRO A 37 12.88 8.21 -14.95
CA PRO A 37 13.87 7.72 -13.98
C PRO A 37 14.90 8.82 -13.60
N ASP A 38 14.43 10.04 -13.37
CA ASP A 38 15.21 11.23 -13.04
C ASP A 38 14.40 12.17 -12.16
N TYR A 39 15.02 12.71 -11.11
CA TYR A 39 14.33 13.51 -10.12
C TYR A 39 13.72 14.80 -10.70
N GLY A 40 14.50 15.58 -11.43
CA GLY A 40 14.04 16.85 -12.00
C GLY A 40 12.92 16.67 -13.04
N ARG A 41 13.02 15.61 -13.85
CA ARG A 41 11.98 15.23 -14.81
C ARG A 41 10.73 14.70 -14.10
N THR A 42 10.89 14.01 -12.98
CA THR A 42 9.74 13.57 -12.15
C THR A 42 8.96 14.76 -11.61
N LEU A 43 9.65 15.78 -11.06
CA LEU A 43 9.02 17.03 -10.62
C LEU A 43 8.30 17.75 -11.77
N ALA A 44 8.92 17.80 -12.96
CA ALA A 44 8.32 18.40 -14.14
C ALA A 44 7.07 17.65 -14.61
N ALA A 45 7.11 16.31 -14.59
CA ALA A 45 5.97 15.47 -14.98
C ALA A 45 4.78 15.66 -14.01
N ILE A 46 5.05 15.73 -12.71
CA ILE A 46 4.00 16.02 -11.70
C ILE A 46 3.40 17.41 -11.96
N ALA A 47 4.22 18.45 -12.16
CA ALA A 47 3.72 19.79 -12.44
C ALA A 47 2.85 19.83 -13.72
N GLY A 48 3.30 19.18 -14.80
CA GLY A 48 2.52 19.08 -16.03
C GLY A 48 1.19 18.37 -15.87
N LEU A 49 1.12 17.33 -15.01
CA LEU A 49 -0.15 16.66 -14.69
C LEU A 49 -1.08 17.57 -13.87
N VAL A 50 -0.55 18.32 -12.91
CA VAL A 50 -1.31 19.30 -12.12
C VAL A 50 -1.91 20.36 -13.05
N ASP A 51 -1.11 20.98 -13.91
CA ASP A 51 -1.55 22.01 -14.87
C ASP A 51 -2.62 21.46 -15.82
N ALA A 52 -2.45 20.23 -16.30
CA ALA A 52 -3.41 19.58 -17.18
C ALA A 52 -4.75 19.28 -16.48
N CYS A 53 -4.74 18.83 -15.22
CA CYS A 53 -5.94 18.62 -14.42
C CYS A 53 -6.65 19.96 -14.15
N GLU A 54 -5.91 21.00 -13.72
CA GLU A 54 -6.47 22.33 -13.44
C GLU A 54 -7.11 22.96 -14.69
N SER A 55 -6.45 22.82 -15.84
CA SER A 55 -6.99 23.28 -17.13
C SER A 55 -8.26 22.56 -17.52
N ALA A 56 -8.33 21.24 -17.29
CA ALA A 56 -9.51 20.44 -17.63
C ALA A 56 -10.73 20.78 -16.78
N VAL A 57 -10.52 21.12 -15.50
CA VAL A 57 -11.60 21.42 -14.56
C VAL A 57 -11.87 22.94 -14.42
N GLY A 58 -11.06 23.79 -15.07
CA GLY A 58 -11.22 25.23 -15.10
C GLY A 58 -10.96 25.92 -13.75
N ARG A 59 -10.17 25.27 -12.85
CA ARG A 59 -9.87 25.84 -11.51
C ARG A 59 -8.54 25.35 -10.97
N GLY A 60 -7.88 26.18 -10.14
CA GLY A 60 -6.67 25.81 -9.41
C GLY A 60 -6.97 25.19 -8.04
N PHE A 61 -5.98 24.46 -7.52
CA PHE A 61 -6.01 23.84 -6.18
C PHE A 61 -4.93 24.42 -5.28
N GLN A 62 -5.27 24.84 -4.07
CA GLN A 62 -4.32 25.39 -3.10
C GLN A 62 -3.56 24.30 -2.32
N ARG A 63 -4.06 23.08 -2.38
CA ARG A 63 -3.54 21.93 -1.63
C ARG A 63 -3.46 20.73 -2.56
N LEU A 64 -2.39 19.96 -2.43
CA LEU A 64 -2.11 18.77 -3.20
C LEU A 64 -1.68 17.65 -2.25
N GLY A 65 -2.27 16.47 -2.40
CA GLY A 65 -1.77 15.25 -1.77
C GLY A 65 -0.98 14.42 -2.79
N VAL A 66 0.12 13.82 -2.34
CA VAL A 66 0.96 12.96 -3.18
C VAL A 66 1.28 11.66 -2.46
N GLY A 67 0.85 10.55 -3.05
CA GLY A 67 1.28 9.21 -2.69
C GLY A 67 2.67 8.94 -3.28
N VAL A 68 3.58 8.42 -2.48
CA VAL A 68 4.97 8.18 -2.91
C VAL A 68 5.45 6.81 -2.48
N PRO A 69 6.35 6.16 -3.23
CA PRO A 69 7.08 5.01 -2.72
C PRO A 69 8.03 5.48 -1.60
N GLY A 70 8.12 4.70 -0.52
CA GLY A 70 8.88 5.11 0.66
C GLY A 70 8.17 6.17 1.51
N SER A 71 8.90 6.94 2.28
CA SER A 71 8.34 7.95 3.20
C SER A 71 9.32 9.10 3.45
N PRO A 72 8.82 10.33 3.74
CA PRO A 72 9.70 11.41 4.19
C PRO A 72 10.27 11.11 5.59
N SER A 73 11.54 11.40 5.78
CA SER A 73 12.22 11.30 7.07
C SER A 73 11.76 12.45 7.99
N PRO A 74 11.37 12.20 9.24
CA PRO A 74 11.03 13.27 10.17
C PRO A 74 12.23 14.09 10.62
N ARG A 75 13.46 13.66 10.30
CA ARG A 75 14.69 14.37 10.65
C ARG A 75 14.94 15.58 9.73
N ASP A 76 14.73 15.40 8.42
CA ASP A 76 15.15 16.35 7.40
C ASP A 76 14.18 16.46 6.22
N GLY A 77 13.04 15.77 6.26
CA GLY A 77 12.04 15.76 5.19
C GLY A 77 12.43 15.01 3.91
N GLN A 78 13.65 14.43 3.86
CA GLN A 78 14.10 13.73 2.66
C GLN A 78 13.41 12.36 2.52
N ILE A 79 13.13 11.95 1.29
CA ILE A 79 12.56 10.64 1.01
C ILE A 79 13.56 9.54 1.36
N ARG A 80 13.08 8.47 1.98
CA ARG A 80 13.82 7.26 2.33
C ARG A 80 13.05 6.01 1.93
N ASN A 81 13.78 4.91 1.76
CA ASN A 81 13.23 3.58 1.49
C ASN A 81 12.37 3.49 0.21
N ALA A 82 12.54 4.43 -0.73
CA ALA A 82 11.88 4.35 -2.02
C ALA A 82 12.57 3.32 -2.92
N ASN A 83 11.79 2.44 -3.56
CA ASN A 83 12.26 1.57 -4.64
C ASN A 83 12.63 2.38 -5.90
N SER A 84 12.02 3.52 -6.12
CA SER A 84 12.42 4.54 -7.09
C SER A 84 13.62 5.31 -6.53
N THR A 85 14.83 4.75 -6.68
CA THR A 85 16.02 5.16 -5.95
C THR A 85 16.45 6.61 -6.16
N TRP A 86 16.09 7.24 -7.30
CA TRP A 86 16.37 8.67 -7.58
C TRP A 86 15.58 9.64 -6.69
N LEU A 87 14.57 9.16 -5.95
CA LEU A 87 13.83 9.94 -4.96
C LEU A 87 14.53 9.96 -3.60
N ASN A 88 15.34 8.94 -3.28
CA ASN A 88 15.96 8.83 -1.97
C ASN A 88 16.93 9.99 -1.72
N SER A 89 16.94 10.49 -0.48
CA SER A 89 17.72 11.64 -0.03
C SER A 89 17.36 12.95 -0.76
N ARG A 90 16.13 13.07 -1.27
CA ARG A 90 15.60 14.29 -1.89
C ARG A 90 14.47 14.90 -1.05
N PRO A 91 14.41 16.24 -0.89
CA PRO A 91 13.36 16.93 -0.15
C PRO A 91 12.10 17.12 -1.02
N LEU A 92 11.49 16.02 -1.47
CA LEU A 92 10.45 16.01 -2.50
C LEU A 92 9.26 16.90 -2.14
N GLU A 93 8.84 16.93 -0.89
CA GLU A 93 7.71 17.76 -0.45
C GLU A 93 8.01 19.25 -0.63
N GLN A 94 9.20 19.67 -0.18
CA GLN A 94 9.64 21.06 -0.31
C GLN A 94 9.79 21.47 -1.78
N ASP A 95 10.48 20.66 -2.59
CA ASP A 95 10.71 20.95 -4.00
C ASP A 95 9.40 21.04 -4.80
N LEU A 96 8.42 20.18 -4.48
CA LEU A 96 7.09 20.28 -5.07
C LEU A 96 6.34 21.53 -4.60
N GLN A 97 6.42 21.92 -3.32
CA GLN A 97 5.80 23.14 -2.81
C GLN A 97 6.40 24.39 -3.48
N GLU A 98 7.73 24.44 -3.61
CA GLU A 98 8.43 25.56 -4.29
C GLU A 98 8.04 25.63 -5.77
N ARG A 99 8.03 24.49 -6.47
CA ARG A 99 7.72 24.43 -7.90
C ARG A 99 6.28 24.78 -8.22
N LEU A 100 5.33 24.33 -7.39
CA LEU A 100 3.89 24.48 -7.62
C LEU A 100 3.30 25.73 -6.95
N GLY A 101 4.04 26.40 -6.05
CA GLY A 101 3.57 27.56 -5.32
C GLY A 101 2.38 27.26 -4.38
N ARG A 102 2.26 26.01 -3.89
CA ARG A 102 1.11 25.56 -3.08
C ARG A 102 1.50 24.53 -2.03
N ARG A 103 0.59 24.26 -1.11
CA ARG A 103 0.82 23.30 -0.04
C ARG A 103 0.75 21.86 -0.58
N VAL A 104 1.79 21.09 -0.33
CA VAL A 104 1.87 19.67 -0.66
C VAL A 104 1.92 18.86 0.64
N ARG A 105 1.33 17.68 0.65
CA ARG A 105 1.45 16.68 1.71
C ARG A 105 1.78 15.34 1.08
N LEU A 106 2.81 14.69 1.59
CA LEU A 106 3.20 13.35 1.15
C LEU A 106 2.69 12.28 2.09
N ALA A 107 2.37 11.11 1.55
CA ALA A 107 2.19 9.88 2.30
C ALA A 107 2.71 8.68 1.49
N ASN A 108 3.05 7.60 2.18
CA ASN A 108 3.39 6.34 1.52
C ASN A 108 2.20 5.79 0.73
N ASP A 109 2.46 5.02 -0.33
CA ASP A 109 1.46 4.41 -1.20
C ASP A 109 0.45 3.51 -0.45
N ALA A 110 0.92 2.68 0.50
CA ALA A 110 0.05 1.85 1.32
C ALA A 110 -0.82 2.68 2.29
N ASN A 111 -0.30 3.79 2.80
CA ASN A 111 -1.06 4.75 3.60
C ASN A 111 -2.15 5.42 2.76
N CYS A 112 -1.84 5.84 1.54
CA CYS A 112 -2.83 6.39 0.60
C CYS A 112 -3.91 5.35 0.27
N MET A 113 -3.53 4.12 -0.06
CA MET A 113 -4.47 3.03 -0.30
C MET A 113 -5.41 2.84 0.89
N THR A 114 -4.87 2.73 2.10
CA THR A 114 -5.68 2.51 3.31
C THR A 114 -6.63 3.68 3.57
N LEU A 115 -6.17 4.91 3.39
CA LEU A 115 -7.01 6.10 3.53
C LEU A 115 -8.16 6.14 2.53
N SER A 116 -7.90 5.78 1.27
CA SER A 116 -8.94 5.65 0.24
C SER A 116 -9.99 4.62 0.64
N GLU A 117 -9.55 3.41 1.00
CA GLU A 117 -10.46 2.33 1.35
C GLU A 117 -11.24 2.58 2.65
N ALA A 118 -10.66 3.30 3.60
CA ALA A 118 -11.35 3.72 4.82
C ALA A 118 -12.40 4.81 4.54
N ARG A 119 -12.15 5.67 3.56
CA ARG A 119 -13.01 6.84 3.29
C ARG A 119 -14.28 6.48 2.55
N ASP A 120 -14.16 5.77 1.43
CA ASP A 120 -15.27 5.46 0.52
C ASP A 120 -15.13 4.08 -0.15
N GLY A 121 -14.27 3.21 0.38
CA GLY A 121 -14.01 1.88 -0.14
C GLY A 121 -14.48 0.75 0.79
N ALA A 122 -13.73 -0.34 0.80
CA ALA A 122 -14.07 -1.56 1.55
C ALA A 122 -14.09 -1.39 3.07
N GLY A 123 -13.41 -0.35 3.60
CA GLY A 123 -13.37 0.01 5.01
C GLY A 123 -14.31 1.14 5.41
N ALA A 124 -15.14 1.64 4.48
CA ALA A 124 -16.00 2.80 4.76
C ALA A 124 -16.96 2.53 5.94
N GLY A 125 -17.06 3.50 6.83
CA GLY A 125 -17.91 3.44 8.03
C GLY A 125 -17.29 2.72 9.22
N ALA A 126 -16.10 2.09 9.09
CA ALA A 126 -15.40 1.48 10.21
C ALA A 126 -14.59 2.53 10.99
N GLY A 127 -14.60 2.44 12.33
CA GLY A 127 -13.83 3.32 13.20
C GLY A 127 -12.32 3.05 13.16
N SER A 128 -11.90 1.85 12.74
CA SER A 128 -10.49 1.50 12.54
C SER A 128 -10.31 0.56 11.35
N VAL A 129 -9.38 0.91 10.46
CA VAL A 129 -9.08 0.17 9.23
C VAL A 129 -7.59 -0.13 9.18
N PHE A 130 -7.22 -1.40 9.03
CA PHE A 130 -5.86 -1.79 8.69
C PHE A 130 -5.81 -2.22 7.23
N GLY A 131 -5.12 -1.46 6.41
CA GLY A 131 -4.91 -1.77 4.99
C GLY A 131 -3.62 -2.54 4.79
N VAL A 132 -3.67 -3.52 3.89
CA VAL A 132 -2.54 -4.39 3.52
C VAL A 132 -2.37 -4.37 2.02
N ILE A 133 -1.14 -4.14 1.55
CA ILE A 133 -0.78 -4.33 0.14
C ILE A 133 0.12 -5.55 0.02
N LEU A 134 -0.30 -6.51 -0.82
CA LEU A 134 0.49 -7.67 -1.20
C LEU A 134 0.79 -7.60 -2.70
N GLY A 135 2.00 -7.19 -3.04
CA GLY A 135 2.45 -6.98 -4.41
C GLY A 135 3.94 -7.26 -4.58
N THR A 136 4.68 -6.34 -5.22
CA THR A 136 6.15 -6.40 -5.30
C THR A 136 6.78 -6.31 -3.90
N GLY A 137 6.14 -5.57 -3.00
CA GLY A 137 6.45 -5.52 -1.57
C GLY A 137 5.29 -5.99 -0.71
N CYS A 138 5.41 -5.77 0.60
CA CYS A 138 4.37 -6.01 1.60
C CYS A 138 4.23 -4.74 2.45
N GLY A 139 3.29 -3.88 2.10
CA GLY A 139 3.01 -2.63 2.80
C GLY A 139 1.76 -2.69 3.65
N GLY A 140 1.57 -1.68 4.48
CA GLY A 140 0.34 -1.51 5.25
C GLY A 140 0.13 -0.06 5.66
N GLY A 141 -1.09 0.23 6.09
CA GLY A 141 -1.50 1.53 6.62
C GLY A 141 -2.55 1.36 7.70
N LEU A 142 -2.68 2.37 8.52
CA LEU A 142 -3.64 2.40 9.61
C LEU A 142 -4.45 3.70 9.58
N VAL A 143 -5.77 3.56 9.54
CA VAL A 143 -6.71 4.68 9.67
C VAL A 143 -7.58 4.45 10.90
N ILE A 144 -7.67 5.47 11.77
CA ILE A 144 -8.52 5.45 12.96
C ILE A 144 -9.37 6.73 12.94
N ARG A 145 -10.69 6.58 13.03
CA ARG A 145 -11.66 7.69 13.01
C ARG A 145 -11.40 8.66 11.84
N ASP A 146 -11.32 8.09 10.64
CA ASP A 146 -11.04 8.82 9.39
C ASP A 146 -9.68 9.51 9.31
N GLN A 147 -8.78 9.28 10.27
CA GLN A 147 -7.45 9.87 10.28
C GLN A 147 -6.38 8.84 9.98
N LEU A 148 -5.53 9.14 9.00
CA LEU A 148 -4.35 8.34 8.72
C LEU A 148 -3.35 8.45 9.87
N ILE A 149 -2.92 7.33 10.40
CA ILE A 149 -1.93 7.25 11.47
C ILE A 149 -0.54 7.09 10.86
N GLY A 150 0.22 8.17 10.83
CA GLY A 150 1.60 8.16 10.33
C GLY A 150 2.62 7.69 11.38
N GLY A 151 2.29 7.81 12.66
CA GLY A 151 3.21 7.54 13.77
C GLY A 151 4.23 8.66 14.00
N ALA A 152 4.93 8.59 15.14
CA ALA A 152 5.88 9.62 15.57
C ALA A 152 7.08 9.78 14.63
N THR A 153 7.46 8.72 13.91
CA THR A 153 8.60 8.70 12.99
C THR A 153 8.21 8.37 11.55
N GLY A 154 6.91 8.43 11.23
CA GLY A 154 6.39 8.18 9.88
C GLY A 154 6.47 6.71 9.43
N ILE A 155 6.46 5.74 10.38
CA ILE A 155 6.57 4.31 10.07
C ILE A 155 5.37 3.49 10.55
N ALA A 156 4.28 4.12 10.97
CA ALA A 156 3.08 3.37 11.30
C ALA A 156 2.56 2.63 10.05
N GLY A 157 2.25 1.36 10.20
CA GLY A 157 1.88 0.51 9.07
C GLY A 157 3.02 -0.21 8.36
N GLU A 158 4.28 -0.01 8.73
CA GLU A 158 5.47 -0.70 8.18
C GLU A 158 5.57 -2.16 8.67
N TRP A 159 4.44 -2.86 8.71
CA TRP A 159 4.34 -4.24 9.21
C TRP A 159 5.11 -5.25 8.37
N GLY A 160 5.30 -4.96 7.07
CA GLY A 160 6.10 -5.79 6.18
C GLY A 160 7.56 -5.97 6.64
N HIS A 161 8.07 -5.05 7.46
CA HIS A 161 9.40 -5.12 8.04
C HIS A 161 9.45 -5.59 9.51
N VAL A 162 8.33 -6.10 10.02
CA VAL A 162 8.29 -6.87 11.27
C VAL A 162 8.74 -8.30 10.99
N PRO A 163 9.52 -8.93 11.89
CA PRO A 163 9.87 -10.34 11.73
C PRO A 163 8.63 -11.24 11.72
N LEU A 164 8.64 -12.28 10.89
CA LEU A 164 7.56 -13.27 10.83
C LEU A 164 7.34 -13.89 12.23
N PRO A 165 6.13 -13.76 12.82
CA PRO A 165 5.84 -14.33 14.13
C PRO A 165 5.96 -15.86 14.12
N ALA A 166 6.47 -16.44 15.22
CA ALA A 166 6.64 -17.88 15.39
C ALA A 166 7.35 -18.53 14.18
N ALA A 167 8.40 -17.88 13.67
CA ALA A 167 9.15 -18.39 12.53
C ALA A 167 9.73 -19.78 12.83
N ARG A 168 9.58 -20.69 11.87
CA ARG A 168 10.11 -22.07 11.94
C ARG A 168 11.60 -22.09 11.58
N PRO A 169 12.35 -23.14 11.94
CA PRO A 169 13.79 -23.23 11.64
C PRO A 169 14.15 -23.10 10.14
N ASP A 170 13.27 -23.57 9.27
CA ASP A 170 13.38 -23.47 7.80
C ASP A 170 12.93 -22.11 7.24
N GLU A 171 12.31 -21.27 8.07
CA GLU A 171 11.90 -19.92 7.72
C GLU A 171 13.00 -18.91 8.09
N ALA A 172 14.12 -18.95 7.37
CA ALA A 172 15.24 -18.06 7.56
C ALA A 172 15.60 -17.32 6.27
N THR A 173 15.44 -16.00 6.27
CA THR A 173 15.75 -15.17 5.10
C THR A 173 16.32 -13.80 5.52
N ARG A 174 17.04 -13.15 4.59
CA ARG A 174 17.49 -11.76 4.77
C ARG A 174 16.58 -10.82 3.98
N CYS A 175 16.20 -9.73 4.60
CA CYS A 175 15.47 -8.65 3.96
C CYS A 175 16.47 -7.59 3.43
N TRP A 176 16.10 -6.92 2.36
CA TRP A 176 16.87 -5.79 1.81
C TRP A 176 17.07 -4.65 2.83
N CYS A 177 16.16 -4.51 3.80
CA CYS A 177 16.28 -3.54 4.90
C CYS A 177 17.38 -3.87 5.92
N GLY A 178 18.14 -4.95 5.73
CA GLY A 178 19.22 -5.44 6.59
C GLY A 178 18.77 -6.36 7.73
N ARG A 179 17.47 -6.46 8.01
CA ARG A 179 16.90 -7.33 9.04
C ARG A 179 16.70 -8.75 8.53
N ARG A 180 16.37 -9.66 9.44
CA ARG A 180 16.05 -11.06 9.13
C ARG A 180 14.56 -11.31 9.26
N ASN A 181 14.05 -12.19 8.42
CA ASN A 181 12.68 -12.73 8.47
C ASN A 181 11.56 -11.70 8.43
N CYS A 182 11.77 -10.55 7.80
CA CYS A 182 10.69 -9.59 7.60
C CYS A 182 9.52 -10.26 6.86
N LEU A 183 8.28 -9.93 7.25
CA LEU A 183 7.06 -10.44 6.61
C LEU A 183 7.09 -10.26 5.09
N GLU A 184 7.61 -9.13 4.59
CA GLU A 184 7.74 -8.88 3.16
C GLU A 184 8.53 -9.97 2.43
N THR A 185 9.57 -10.52 3.05
CA THR A 185 10.37 -11.58 2.40
C THR A 185 9.58 -12.86 2.17
N TRP A 186 8.42 -13.00 2.76
CA TRP A 186 7.54 -14.16 2.64
C TRP A 186 6.23 -13.85 1.92
N LEU A 187 5.66 -12.66 2.18
CA LEU A 187 4.30 -12.29 1.77
C LEU A 187 4.24 -11.52 0.45
N SER A 188 5.35 -10.96 -0.02
CA SER A 188 5.42 -10.33 -1.33
C SER A 188 5.41 -11.35 -2.47
N GLY A 189 5.09 -10.91 -3.69
CA GLY A 189 5.15 -11.75 -4.88
C GLY A 189 6.54 -12.39 -5.10
N PRO A 190 7.64 -11.61 -5.05
CA PRO A 190 8.99 -12.18 -5.07
C PRO A 190 9.27 -13.14 -3.91
N GLY A 191 8.69 -12.89 -2.73
CA GLY A 191 8.79 -13.78 -1.57
C GLY A 191 8.14 -15.14 -1.82
N MET A 192 6.91 -15.14 -2.35
CA MET A 192 6.20 -16.36 -2.75
C MET A 192 6.95 -17.13 -3.84
N ALA A 193 7.45 -16.42 -4.87
CA ALA A 193 8.21 -17.02 -5.96
C ALA A 193 9.47 -17.74 -5.44
N ARG A 194 10.23 -17.09 -4.57
CA ARG A 194 11.42 -17.67 -3.94
C ARG A 194 11.11 -18.89 -3.07
N ASP A 195 10.03 -18.84 -2.26
CA ASP A 195 9.57 -19.98 -1.46
C ASP A 195 9.20 -21.17 -2.35
N HIS A 196 8.49 -20.91 -3.44
CA HIS A 196 8.14 -21.94 -4.42
C HIS A 196 9.37 -22.55 -5.07
N ALA A 197 10.30 -21.74 -5.57
CA ALA A 197 11.53 -22.21 -6.20
C ALA A 197 12.37 -23.08 -5.23
N SER A 198 12.47 -22.67 -3.96
CA SER A 198 13.25 -23.41 -2.96
C SER A 198 12.66 -24.78 -2.62
N THR A 199 11.34 -24.96 -2.74
CA THR A 199 10.64 -26.20 -2.35
C THR A 199 10.28 -27.11 -3.53
N SER A 200 10.07 -26.54 -4.73
CA SER A 200 9.69 -27.29 -5.94
C SER A 200 10.81 -27.40 -6.98
N GLY A 201 11.85 -26.56 -6.88
CA GLY A 201 12.88 -26.42 -7.91
C GLY A 201 12.41 -25.62 -9.15
N GLN A 202 11.19 -25.08 -9.16
CA GLN A 202 10.62 -24.37 -10.32
C GLN A 202 10.68 -22.85 -10.07
N ASP A 203 11.29 -22.11 -11.00
CA ASP A 203 11.35 -20.64 -10.97
C ASP A 203 10.11 -20.06 -11.68
N LEU A 204 9.11 -19.71 -10.88
CA LEU A 204 7.81 -19.22 -11.33
C LEU A 204 7.46 -17.92 -10.64
N SER A 205 6.79 -17.02 -11.36
CA SER A 205 6.19 -15.83 -10.76
C SER A 205 5.00 -16.20 -9.87
N ALA A 206 4.66 -15.33 -8.91
CA ALA A 206 3.52 -15.55 -8.01
C ALA A 206 2.19 -15.74 -8.78
N HIS A 207 1.98 -15.06 -9.90
CA HIS A 207 0.80 -15.26 -10.75
C HIS A 207 0.77 -16.66 -11.37
N GLN A 208 1.91 -17.15 -11.88
CA GLN A 208 1.99 -18.50 -12.43
C GLN A 208 1.75 -19.56 -11.35
N ILE A 209 2.25 -19.34 -10.12
CA ILE A 209 2.01 -20.24 -8.98
C ILE A 209 0.50 -20.31 -8.67
N VAL A 210 -0.19 -19.17 -8.60
CA VAL A 210 -1.64 -19.12 -8.40
C VAL A 210 -2.38 -19.85 -9.52
N ASP A 211 -2.00 -19.63 -10.78
CA ASP A 211 -2.65 -20.27 -11.92
C ASP A 211 -2.43 -21.80 -11.94
N LEU A 212 -1.25 -22.26 -11.57
CA LEU A 212 -0.97 -23.70 -11.43
C LEU A 212 -1.74 -24.33 -10.29
N ALA A 213 -1.83 -23.65 -9.14
CA ALA A 213 -2.62 -24.13 -8.01
C ALA A 213 -4.11 -24.32 -8.36
N ARG A 214 -4.69 -23.40 -9.16
CA ARG A 214 -6.06 -23.52 -9.72
C ARG A 214 -6.23 -24.76 -10.58
N ARG A 215 -5.19 -25.14 -11.32
CA ARG A 215 -5.17 -26.33 -12.18
C ARG A 215 -4.89 -27.63 -11.41
N GLY A 216 -4.69 -27.54 -10.08
CA GLY A 216 -4.49 -28.70 -9.24
C GLY A 216 -3.05 -29.09 -8.99
N ASP A 217 -2.07 -28.28 -9.40
CA ASP A 217 -0.66 -28.54 -9.14
C ASP A 217 -0.37 -28.61 -7.65
N ILE A 218 0.18 -29.73 -7.18
CA ILE A 218 0.39 -29.99 -5.75
C ILE A 218 1.46 -29.09 -5.16
N PRO A 219 2.65 -28.90 -5.75
CA PRO A 219 3.65 -27.94 -5.26
C PRO A 219 3.13 -26.51 -5.16
N ALA A 220 2.40 -26.04 -6.17
CA ALA A 220 1.82 -24.70 -6.15
C ALA A 220 0.78 -24.51 -5.04
N ARG A 221 -0.11 -25.48 -4.83
CA ARG A 221 -1.07 -25.47 -3.70
C ARG A 221 -0.36 -25.48 -2.35
N ALA A 222 0.70 -26.26 -2.19
CA ALA A 222 1.50 -26.27 -0.97
C ALA A 222 2.16 -24.90 -0.71
N THR A 223 2.61 -24.21 -1.77
CA THR A 223 3.17 -22.85 -1.66
C THR A 223 2.10 -21.84 -1.20
N LEU A 224 0.88 -21.88 -1.76
CA LEU A 224 -0.21 -21.02 -1.33
C LEU A 224 -0.61 -21.29 0.13
N ALA A 225 -0.65 -22.54 0.57
CA ALA A 225 -0.93 -22.89 1.95
C ALA A 225 0.11 -22.33 2.93
N ARG A 226 1.41 -22.44 2.59
CA ARG A 226 2.48 -21.82 3.41
C ARG A 226 2.40 -20.30 3.40
N HIS A 227 2.07 -19.67 2.27
CA HIS A 227 1.89 -18.24 2.18
C HIS A 227 0.73 -17.77 3.06
N GLN A 228 -0.41 -18.46 3.02
CA GLN A 228 -1.58 -18.14 3.84
C GLN A 228 -1.29 -18.33 5.35
N ASP A 229 -0.60 -19.40 5.76
CA ASP A 229 -0.16 -19.60 7.14
C ASP A 229 0.71 -18.44 7.65
N ARG A 230 1.68 -17.98 6.84
CA ARG A 230 2.53 -16.83 7.19
C ARG A 230 1.76 -15.51 7.24
N LEU A 231 0.84 -15.32 6.31
CA LEU A 231 -0.06 -14.16 6.30
C LEU A 231 -0.94 -14.15 7.55
N ALA A 232 -1.50 -15.28 7.92
CA ALA A 232 -2.31 -15.44 9.12
C ALA A 232 -1.54 -15.13 10.41
N ARG A 233 -0.30 -15.61 10.53
CA ARG A 233 0.58 -15.28 11.68
C ARG A 233 0.88 -13.78 11.75
N GLY A 234 1.17 -13.16 10.60
CA GLY A 234 1.40 -11.72 10.52
C GLY A 234 0.17 -10.89 10.87
N LEU A 235 -0.99 -11.26 10.35
CA LEU A 235 -2.25 -10.56 10.65
C LEU A 235 -2.73 -10.81 12.09
N GLY A 236 -2.50 -11.99 12.66
CA GLY A 236 -2.75 -12.26 14.07
C GLY A 236 -1.99 -11.32 15.00
N LEU A 237 -0.73 -10.99 14.67
CA LEU A 237 0.02 -9.96 15.39
C LEU A 237 -0.63 -8.57 15.26
N VAL A 238 -1.08 -8.20 14.07
CA VAL A 238 -1.76 -6.91 13.84
C VAL A 238 -3.05 -6.84 14.65
N VAL A 239 -3.86 -7.90 14.63
CA VAL A 239 -5.09 -7.98 15.41
C VAL A 239 -4.81 -7.85 16.91
N ASN A 240 -3.83 -8.57 17.44
CA ASN A 240 -3.46 -8.49 18.85
C ASN A 240 -2.94 -7.11 19.30
N LEU A 241 -2.44 -6.28 18.39
CA LEU A 241 -1.91 -4.95 18.71
C LEU A 241 -2.91 -3.82 18.45
N LEU A 242 -3.77 -3.96 17.44
CA LEU A 242 -4.58 -2.86 16.92
C LEU A 242 -6.08 -3.14 17.02
N ASP A 243 -6.49 -4.40 17.06
CA ASP A 243 -7.88 -4.87 17.05
C ASP A 243 -8.75 -4.07 16.05
N PRO A 244 -8.39 -4.10 14.74
CA PRO A 244 -9.05 -3.27 13.75
C PRO A 244 -10.46 -3.77 13.48
N GLU A 245 -11.42 -2.85 13.25
CA GLU A 245 -12.79 -3.21 12.88
C GLU A 245 -12.89 -3.83 11.47
N VAL A 246 -11.92 -3.53 10.59
CA VAL A 246 -11.83 -4.15 9.26
C VAL A 246 -10.37 -4.23 8.79
N ILE A 247 -10.04 -5.33 8.12
CA ILE A 247 -8.78 -5.49 7.37
C ILE A 247 -9.11 -5.43 5.88
N VAL A 248 -8.40 -4.55 5.14
CA VAL A 248 -8.57 -4.43 3.69
C VAL A 248 -7.32 -4.95 3.00
N LEU A 249 -7.50 -5.91 2.08
CA LEU A 249 -6.42 -6.50 1.29
C LEU A 249 -6.38 -5.89 -0.10
N ALA A 250 -5.24 -5.33 -0.47
CA ALA A 250 -4.95 -4.74 -1.78
C ALA A 250 -3.66 -5.33 -2.38
N GLY A 251 -3.35 -4.92 -3.60
CA GLY A 251 -2.21 -5.41 -4.37
C GLY A 251 -2.53 -6.65 -5.21
N GLY A 252 -1.64 -6.95 -6.16
CA GLY A 252 -1.90 -7.97 -7.17
C GLY A 252 -2.18 -9.38 -6.62
N LEU A 253 -1.52 -9.76 -5.52
CA LEU A 253 -1.73 -11.07 -4.90
C LEU A 253 -3.10 -11.19 -4.21
N SER A 254 -3.57 -10.12 -3.58
CA SER A 254 -4.87 -10.15 -2.88
C SER A 254 -6.08 -10.26 -3.82
N ASN A 255 -5.89 -10.09 -5.13
CA ASN A 255 -6.92 -10.36 -6.13
C ASN A 255 -7.19 -11.87 -6.30
N ALA A 256 -6.29 -12.75 -5.83
CA ALA A 256 -6.48 -14.19 -5.88
C ALA A 256 -7.37 -14.66 -4.70
N PRO A 257 -8.55 -15.26 -4.97
CA PRO A 257 -9.40 -15.82 -3.92
C PRO A 257 -8.65 -16.81 -3.04
N GLU A 258 -7.74 -17.58 -3.61
CA GLU A 258 -6.95 -18.61 -2.94
C GLU A 258 -6.08 -18.06 -1.77
N ILE A 259 -5.81 -16.76 -1.77
CA ILE A 259 -5.08 -16.11 -0.69
C ILE A 259 -6.02 -15.63 0.42
N ARG A 260 -7.28 -15.31 0.08
CA ARG A 260 -8.27 -14.78 1.01
C ARG A 260 -9.17 -15.83 1.62
N ASP A 261 -9.57 -16.84 0.83
CA ASP A 261 -10.51 -17.85 1.25
C ASP A 261 -9.92 -18.68 2.42
N GLY A 262 -10.66 -18.76 3.53
CA GLY A 262 -10.19 -19.42 4.75
C GLY A 262 -9.18 -18.63 5.58
N LEU A 263 -8.83 -17.38 5.19
CA LEU A 263 -7.82 -16.60 5.91
C LEU A 263 -8.28 -16.23 7.32
N ALA A 264 -9.56 -15.93 7.54
CA ALA A 264 -10.09 -15.63 8.87
C ALA A 264 -9.94 -16.83 9.82
N GLU A 265 -10.24 -18.03 9.34
CA GLU A 265 -10.04 -19.27 10.10
C GLU A 265 -8.57 -19.53 10.40
N ALA A 266 -7.68 -19.21 9.45
CA ALA A 266 -6.25 -19.36 9.64
C ALA A 266 -5.68 -18.34 10.64
N ILE A 267 -6.25 -17.14 10.77
CA ILE A 267 -5.83 -16.10 11.72
C ILE A 267 -6.27 -16.45 13.15
N ARG A 268 -7.45 -17.05 13.32
CA ARG A 268 -8.07 -17.31 14.63
C ARG A 268 -7.12 -17.95 15.67
N PRO A 269 -6.29 -18.96 15.37
CA PRO A 269 -5.34 -19.53 16.33
C PRO A 269 -4.24 -18.58 16.81
N HIS A 270 -4.06 -17.44 16.13
CA HIS A 270 -3.01 -16.46 16.42
C HIS A 270 -3.52 -15.22 17.14
N VAL A 271 -4.84 -15.15 17.42
CA VAL A 271 -5.47 -14.03 18.11
C VAL A 271 -5.68 -14.37 19.59
N PHE A 272 -5.37 -13.42 20.48
CA PHE A 272 -5.56 -13.55 21.93
C PHE A 272 -7.00 -13.28 22.37
N SER A 273 -7.97 -13.64 21.59
CA SER A 273 -9.40 -13.49 21.90
C SER A 273 -10.11 -14.82 21.63
N ASP A 274 -11.15 -15.11 22.37
CA ASP A 274 -12.06 -16.22 22.12
C ASP A 274 -13.01 -15.94 20.94
N VAL A 275 -13.06 -14.68 20.47
CA VAL A 275 -13.83 -14.23 19.30
C VAL A 275 -12.90 -13.55 18.30
N PHE A 276 -13.02 -13.90 17.03
CA PHE A 276 -12.39 -13.18 15.93
C PHE A 276 -13.37 -13.11 14.74
N ASP A 277 -14.04 -11.98 14.61
CA ASP A 277 -15.07 -11.73 13.59
C ASP A 277 -14.71 -10.52 12.70
N THR A 278 -13.48 -10.00 12.82
CA THR A 278 -12.99 -8.90 11.99
C THR A 278 -13.10 -9.26 10.51
N PRO A 279 -13.90 -8.53 9.72
CA PRO A 279 -14.05 -8.81 8.30
C PRO A 279 -12.75 -8.49 7.55
N ILE A 280 -12.39 -9.42 6.66
CA ILE A 280 -11.25 -9.29 5.75
C ILE A 280 -11.82 -9.07 4.35
N ARG A 281 -11.64 -7.88 3.79
CA ARG A 281 -12.27 -7.46 2.54
C ARG A 281 -11.23 -7.17 1.46
N PRO A 282 -11.50 -7.48 0.19
CA PRO A 282 -10.67 -6.98 -0.91
C PRO A 282 -10.89 -5.47 -1.06
N ALA A 283 -9.85 -4.76 -1.48
CA ALA A 283 -9.91 -3.34 -1.80
C ALA A 283 -10.96 -3.06 -2.88
N ALA A 284 -11.79 -2.04 -2.67
CA ALA A 284 -12.87 -1.69 -3.59
C ALA A 284 -12.36 -0.89 -4.80
N HIS A 285 -11.31 -0.06 -4.62
CA HIS A 285 -10.83 0.84 -5.65
C HIS A 285 -9.65 0.30 -6.47
N GLY A 286 -9.09 -0.84 -6.08
CA GLY A 286 -8.00 -1.51 -6.80
C GLY A 286 -6.81 -0.58 -7.08
N ASP A 287 -6.38 -0.51 -8.36
CA ASP A 287 -5.24 0.33 -8.80
C ASP A 287 -5.45 1.84 -8.60
N SER A 288 -6.68 2.27 -8.30
CA SER A 288 -6.99 3.69 -8.12
C SER A 288 -6.90 4.13 -6.65
N SER A 289 -6.74 3.20 -5.70
CA SER A 289 -6.72 3.52 -4.28
C SER A 289 -5.59 4.49 -3.91
N GLY A 290 -4.43 4.40 -4.56
CA GLY A 290 -3.29 5.28 -4.32
C GLY A 290 -3.61 6.75 -4.61
N VAL A 291 -4.05 7.07 -5.82
CA VAL A 291 -4.36 8.45 -6.23
C VAL A 291 -5.57 9.02 -5.49
N ARG A 292 -6.59 8.19 -5.19
CA ARG A 292 -7.74 8.59 -4.38
C ARG A 292 -7.30 8.96 -2.96
N GLY A 293 -6.53 8.09 -2.30
CA GLY A 293 -6.02 8.33 -0.96
C GLY A 293 -5.10 9.54 -0.89
N ALA A 294 -4.29 9.79 -1.91
CA ALA A 294 -3.51 11.01 -2.03
C ALA A 294 -4.41 12.25 -2.01
N ALA A 295 -5.51 12.26 -2.77
CA ALA A 295 -6.48 13.35 -2.76
C ALA A 295 -7.13 13.56 -1.37
N TRP A 296 -7.30 12.51 -0.58
CA TRP A 296 -7.86 12.57 0.78
C TRP A 296 -6.88 12.98 1.88
N LEU A 297 -5.59 13.18 1.60
CA LEU A 297 -4.59 13.56 2.62
C LEU A 297 -4.87 14.90 3.30
N TRP A 298 -5.67 15.77 2.70
CA TRP A 298 -6.11 17.02 3.30
C TRP A 298 -7.55 16.88 3.80
N PRO A 299 -7.82 17.15 5.09
CA PRO A 299 -9.18 17.24 5.60
C PRO A 299 -9.93 18.41 4.95
N PHE A 300 -11.27 18.40 5.02
CA PHE A 300 -12.10 19.52 4.57
C PHE A 300 -11.85 20.78 5.40
#